data_7acb5e01d333493a45866f3c1494c45b
#
_entry.id   7acb5e01d333493a45866f3c1494c45b
#
_cell.length_a   1.000
_cell.length_b   1.000
_cell.length_c   1.000
_cell.angle_alpha   90.00
_cell.angle_beta   90.00
_cell.angle_gamma   90.00
#
_symmetry.space_group_name_H-M   'P 1'
#
loop_
_entity.id
_entity.type
_entity.pdbx_description
1 polymer ?
#
loop_
_entity_poly.entity_id
_entity_poly.type
_entity_poly.pdbx_seq_one_letter_code
_entity_poly.pdbx_strand_id
1 'polypeptide(L)'
;MTNDQSFRPVIIVPVYNHATPVARLVEKIQAFDVPCVLVDDGSESSCSLALDDLQKKYPDTVHVMHLPENQGKGGAVMAGFRNAAEQGYTHVLQIDADGQHEPADIPGFLQEASGYPDDVICGCPIYDTSVPKARLYGRYATHIWVWINTLSFEIRDSMCGFRVYPLASTIKVLDSNEIGKRMDFDIDIMVRSHWRGIRVRNRPTRVIYPEDGVSHFDAFRDNVRISKMHAKFFFIMLLTWPAILLRRLQRP
;
A
#
# COMPACT_ATOMS: atom_id res chain seq x y z
N MET A 1 14.71 -23.47 -12.35
CA MET A 1 15.59 -23.05 -11.24
C MET A 1 14.73 -22.21 -10.34
N THR A 2 14.17 -22.77 -9.29
CA THR A 2 13.46 -22.06 -8.23
C THR A 2 14.51 -21.26 -7.48
N ASN A 3 14.45 -19.93 -7.63
CA ASN A 3 15.27 -19.01 -6.85
C ASN A 3 14.74 -19.10 -5.41
N ASP A 4 15.37 -19.91 -4.60
CA ASP A 4 15.05 -20.10 -3.17
C ASP A 4 15.56 -18.87 -2.38
N GLN A 5 15.02 -17.69 -2.73
CA GLN A 5 15.18 -16.54 -1.87
C GLN A 5 14.26 -16.74 -0.68
N SER A 6 14.83 -17.01 0.48
CA SER A 6 14.10 -17.11 1.74
C SER A 6 13.18 -15.89 1.91
N PHE A 7 11.94 -16.10 2.33
CA PHE A 7 10.97 -15.04 2.57
C PHE A 7 11.52 -14.03 3.60
N ARG A 8 11.81 -12.80 3.16
CA ARG A 8 12.37 -11.70 3.96
C ARG A 8 11.47 -10.48 3.85
N PRO A 9 10.43 -10.39 4.67
CA PRO A 9 9.53 -9.26 4.66
C PRO A 9 10.09 -8.07 5.46
N VAL A 10 9.63 -6.87 5.10
CA VAL A 10 9.81 -5.63 5.87
C VAL A 10 8.50 -4.85 5.89
N ILE A 11 8.21 -4.15 6.97
CA ILE A 11 7.05 -3.26 7.07
C ILE A 11 7.46 -1.86 6.61
N ILE A 12 6.68 -1.24 5.74
CA ILE A 12 6.83 0.15 5.30
C ILE A 12 5.64 0.97 5.79
N VAL A 13 5.94 2.03 6.52
CA VAL A 13 4.93 2.96 7.04
C VAL A 13 5.23 4.35 6.48
N PRO A 14 4.46 4.85 5.51
CA PRO A 14 4.58 6.24 5.06
C PRO A 14 4.03 7.19 6.14
N VAL A 15 4.81 8.19 6.51
CA VAL A 15 4.48 9.13 7.60
C VAL A 15 4.54 10.55 7.09
N TYR A 16 3.47 11.32 7.34
CA TYR A 16 3.45 12.76 7.15
C TYR A 16 2.67 13.42 8.28
N ASN A 17 3.37 14.03 9.23
CA ASN A 17 2.79 14.71 10.39
C ASN A 17 1.87 13.83 11.28
N HIS A 18 2.19 12.53 11.41
CA HIS A 18 1.42 11.55 12.20
C HIS A 18 2.23 10.95 13.36
N ALA A 19 2.97 11.77 14.12
CA ALA A 19 3.86 11.31 15.20
C ALA A 19 3.16 10.40 16.23
N THR A 20 2.01 10.81 16.76
CA THR A 20 1.30 10.05 17.81
C THR A 20 0.70 8.73 17.31
N PRO A 21 -0.03 8.69 16.18
CA PRO A 21 -0.53 7.42 15.66
C PRO A 21 0.59 6.44 15.29
N VAL A 22 1.66 6.91 14.66
CA VAL A 22 2.77 6.04 14.26
C VAL A 22 3.53 5.48 15.47
N ALA A 23 3.69 6.22 16.54
CA ALA A 23 4.31 5.70 17.76
C ALA A 23 3.51 4.52 18.34
N ARG A 24 2.18 4.63 18.40
CA ARG A 24 1.29 3.54 18.84
C ARG A 24 1.35 2.34 17.89
N LEU A 25 1.44 2.59 16.58
CA LEU A 25 1.58 1.53 15.57
C LEU A 25 2.91 0.78 15.78
N VAL A 26 4.01 1.51 15.89
CA VAL A 26 5.35 0.94 16.10
C VAL A 26 5.41 0.06 17.35
N GLU A 27 4.83 0.52 18.47
CA GLU A 27 4.77 -0.28 19.70
C GLU A 27 4.07 -1.63 19.50
N LYS A 28 2.99 -1.66 18.72
CA LYS A 28 2.27 -2.90 18.41
C LYS A 28 3.04 -3.79 17.44
N ILE A 29 3.76 -3.20 16.47
CA ILE A 29 4.57 -3.93 15.49
C ILE A 29 5.74 -4.68 16.16
N GLN A 30 6.31 -4.14 17.26
CA GLN A 30 7.41 -4.79 17.97
C GLN A 30 7.09 -6.24 18.44
N ALA A 31 5.82 -6.59 18.58
CA ALA A 31 5.41 -7.94 18.96
C ALA A 31 5.66 -9.00 17.86
N PHE A 32 6.00 -8.60 16.62
CA PHE A 32 6.06 -9.51 15.47
C PHE A 32 7.47 -9.82 14.96
N ASP A 33 8.50 -9.21 15.53
CA ASP A 33 9.91 -9.38 15.13
C ASP A 33 10.15 -9.22 13.62
N VAL A 34 9.51 -8.21 13.03
CA VAL A 34 9.63 -7.86 11.60
C VAL A 34 10.21 -6.46 11.49
N PRO A 35 11.29 -6.25 10.73
CA PRO A 35 11.86 -4.93 10.51
C PRO A 35 10.82 -3.95 9.96
N CYS A 36 10.89 -2.70 10.42
CA CYS A 36 9.98 -1.63 10.05
C CYS A 36 10.76 -0.41 9.57
N VAL A 37 10.43 0.11 8.40
CA VAL A 37 10.95 1.38 7.89
C VAL A 37 9.84 2.42 7.93
N LEU A 38 10.07 3.46 8.71
CA LEU A 38 9.23 4.66 8.75
C LEU A 38 9.73 5.61 7.66
N VAL A 39 8.93 5.85 6.63
CA VAL A 39 9.29 6.77 5.55
C VAL A 39 8.67 8.13 5.84
N ASP A 40 9.48 9.05 6.34
CA ASP A 40 9.08 10.42 6.63
C ASP A 40 8.98 11.23 5.33
N ASP A 41 7.79 11.57 4.94
CA ASP A 41 7.48 12.29 3.69
C ASP A 41 7.62 13.82 3.86
N GLY A 42 8.76 14.27 4.42
CA GLY A 42 9.01 15.69 4.65
C GLY A 42 8.07 16.29 5.68
N SER A 43 7.91 15.62 6.83
CA SER A 43 7.12 16.12 7.96
C SER A 43 7.75 17.35 8.60
N GLU A 44 6.99 18.03 9.44
CA GLU A 44 7.49 19.07 10.32
C GLU A 44 8.52 18.52 11.33
N SER A 45 9.45 19.36 11.76
CA SER A 45 10.57 18.97 12.63
C SER A 45 10.14 18.21 13.88
N SER A 46 9.01 18.56 14.49
CA SER A 46 8.46 17.89 15.67
C SER A 46 8.10 16.43 15.39
N CYS A 47 7.57 16.13 14.22
CA CYS A 47 7.25 14.78 13.80
C CYS A 47 8.53 14.02 13.46
N SER A 48 9.42 14.60 12.64
CA SER A 48 10.68 13.96 12.27
C SER A 48 11.53 13.58 13.50
N LEU A 49 11.66 14.46 14.49
CA LEU A 49 12.32 14.17 15.76
C LEU A 49 11.67 13.01 16.54
N ALA A 50 10.33 12.95 16.53
CA ALA A 50 9.62 11.85 17.18
C ALA A 50 9.87 10.50 16.48
N LEU A 51 10.06 10.49 15.15
CA LEU A 51 10.45 9.28 14.42
C LEU A 51 11.87 8.86 14.75
N ASP A 52 12.81 9.81 14.84
CA ASP A 52 14.19 9.53 15.26
C ASP A 52 14.26 8.94 16.68
N ASP A 53 13.41 9.42 17.58
CA ASP A 53 13.33 8.87 18.94
C ASP A 53 12.74 7.45 18.96
N LEU A 54 11.82 7.11 18.05
CA LEU A 54 11.36 5.73 17.86
C LEU A 54 12.50 4.83 17.35
N GLN A 55 13.30 5.28 16.39
CA GLN A 55 14.49 4.53 15.94
C GLN A 55 15.51 4.32 17.07
N LYS A 56 15.78 5.34 17.90
CA LYS A 56 16.67 5.21 19.07
C LYS A 56 16.11 4.22 20.10
N LYS A 57 14.77 4.21 20.28
CA LYS A 57 14.10 3.30 21.22
C LYS A 57 14.14 1.84 20.75
N TYR A 58 14.08 1.61 19.43
CA TYR A 58 14.02 0.28 18.80
C TYR A 58 15.06 0.14 17.68
N PRO A 59 16.38 0.25 17.98
CA PRO A 59 17.43 0.37 16.97
C PRO A 59 17.57 -0.84 16.04
N ASP A 60 17.19 -2.03 16.50
CA ASP A 60 17.34 -3.27 15.75
C ASP A 60 16.16 -3.54 14.80
N THR A 61 15.00 -2.91 15.05
CA THR A 61 13.76 -3.21 14.34
C THR A 61 13.15 -2.02 13.62
N VAL A 62 13.48 -0.78 14.00
CA VAL A 62 12.91 0.44 13.40
C VAL A 62 14.00 1.26 12.73
N HIS A 63 13.82 1.54 11.46
CA HIS A 63 14.67 2.43 10.67
C HIS A 63 13.84 3.61 10.17
N VAL A 64 14.41 4.81 10.17
CA VAL A 64 13.77 6.01 9.64
C VAL A 64 14.46 6.43 8.35
N MET A 65 13.65 6.70 7.34
CA MET A 65 14.07 7.24 6.06
C MET A 65 13.41 8.61 5.86
N HIS A 66 14.19 9.68 5.96
CA HIS A 66 13.68 11.03 5.72
C HIS A 66 13.75 11.39 4.24
N LEU A 67 12.63 11.80 3.66
CA LEU A 67 12.61 12.42 2.33
C LEU A 67 12.86 13.93 2.47
N PRO A 68 13.57 14.55 1.51
CA PRO A 68 13.91 15.97 1.61
C PRO A 68 12.70 16.90 1.52
N GLU A 69 11.61 16.44 0.92
CA GLU A 69 10.37 17.18 0.74
C GLU A 69 9.17 16.24 0.63
N ASN A 70 7.97 16.76 0.85
CA ASN A 70 6.73 16.00 0.72
C ASN A 70 6.46 15.59 -0.74
N GLN A 71 6.59 14.31 -1.02
CA GLN A 71 6.31 13.71 -2.33
C GLN A 71 4.88 13.13 -2.43
N GLY A 72 4.17 13.06 -1.30
CA GLY A 72 2.87 12.43 -1.13
C GLY A 72 2.96 10.96 -0.78
N LYS A 73 1.88 10.40 -0.26
CA LYS A 73 1.79 9.01 0.22
C LYS A 73 2.44 8.02 -0.76
N GLY A 74 2.05 8.07 -2.03
CA GLY A 74 2.60 7.18 -3.05
C GLY A 74 4.10 7.39 -3.27
N GLY A 75 4.59 8.64 -3.23
CA GLY A 75 6.01 8.94 -3.33
C GLY A 75 6.80 8.30 -2.19
N ALA A 76 6.32 8.45 -0.96
CA ALA A 76 6.93 7.84 0.22
C ALA A 76 6.94 6.32 0.17
N VAL A 77 5.81 5.70 -0.21
CA VAL A 77 5.72 4.23 -0.34
C VAL A 77 6.68 3.72 -1.41
N MET A 78 6.74 4.35 -2.58
CA MET A 78 7.66 3.96 -3.66
C MET A 78 9.14 4.10 -3.25
N ALA A 79 9.49 5.16 -2.51
CA ALA A 79 10.83 5.32 -1.95
C ALA A 79 11.17 4.19 -0.98
N GLY A 80 10.23 3.84 -0.08
CA GLY A 80 10.38 2.70 0.84
C GLY A 80 10.54 1.36 0.11
N PHE A 81 9.78 1.13 -0.98
CA PHE A 81 9.91 -0.09 -1.79
C PHE A 81 11.29 -0.22 -2.44
N ARG A 82 11.84 0.86 -2.99
CA ARG A 82 13.18 0.87 -3.59
C ARG A 82 14.25 0.62 -2.53
N ASN A 83 14.17 1.31 -1.41
CA ASN A 83 15.08 1.10 -0.28
C ASN A 83 15.03 -0.36 0.21
N ALA A 84 13.85 -0.93 0.37
CA ALA A 84 13.70 -2.33 0.78
C ALA A 84 14.31 -3.31 -0.24
N ALA A 85 14.12 -3.05 -1.53
CA ALA A 85 14.70 -3.87 -2.60
C ALA A 85 16.24 -3.80 -2.59
N GLU A 86 16.83 -2.62 -2.41
CA GLU A 86 18.28 -2.41 -2.29
C GLU A 86 18.87 -3.14 -1.08
N GLN A 87 18.11 -3.25 0.02
CA GLN A 87 18.51 -4.00 1.21
C GLN A 87 18.27 -5.52 1.11
N GLY A 88 17.77 -6.00 -0.04
CA GLY A 88 17.56 -7.42 -0.31
C GLY A 88 16.35 -8.03 0.39
N TYR A 89 15.36 -7.21 0.80
CA TYR A 89 14.05 -7.73 1.21
C TYR A 89 13.30 -8.28 0.00
N THR A 90 12.48 -9.29 0.23
CA THR A 90 11.70 -9.95 -0.84
C THR A 90 10.27 -9.44 -0.91
N HIS A 91 9.72 -9.02 0.23
CA HIS A 91 8.34 -8.56 0.35
C HIS A 91 8.25 -7.31 1.21
N VAL A 92 7.33 -6.43 0.86
CA VAL A 92 6.97 -5.27 1.69
C VAL A 92 5.53 -5.40 2.15
N LEU A 93 5.32 -5.29 3.46
CA LEU A 93 4.02 -5.02 4.03
C LEU A 93 3.87 -3.50 4.18
N GLN A 94 3.03 -2.89 3.37
CA GLN A 94 2.59 -1.50 3.54
C GLN A 94 1.50 -1.43 4.60
N ILE A 95 1.59 -0.48 5.51
CA ILE A 95 0.53 -0.13 6.45
C ILE A 95 0.52 1.39 6.69
N ASP A 96 -0.65 2.01 6.66
CA ASP A 96 -0.78 3.46 6.83
C ASP A 96 -0.58 3.88 8.30
N ALA A 97 0.01 5.08 8.50
CA ALA A 97 0.36 5.62 9.82
C ALA A 97 -0.84 6.17 10.61
N ASP A 98 -2.04 6.24 10.02
CA ASP A 98 -3.23 6.91 10.59
C ASP A 98 -3.94 6.13 11.70
N GLY A 99 -3.47 4.90 11.98
CA GLY A 99 -4.02 4.04 13.03
C GLY A 99 -5.36 3.40 12.69
N GLN A 100 -5.80 3.43 11.44
CA GLN A 100 -7.08 2.83 11.03
C GLN A 100 -7.01 1.30 10.90
N HIS A 101 -5.83 0.75 10.61
CA HIS A 101 -5.63 -0.67 10.42
C HIS A 101 -5.35 -1.41 11.73
N GLU A 102 -5.76 -2.68 11.81
CA GLU A 102 -5.49 -3.54 12.97
C GLU A 102 -4.13 -4.24 12.81
N PRO A 103 -3.08 -3.85 13.58
CA PRO A 103 -1.75 -4.46 13.45
C PRO A 103 -1.73 -5.94 13.80
N ALA A 104 -2.67 -6.45 14.61
CA ALA A 104 -2.78 -7.87 14.93
C ALA A 104 -3.01 -8.76 13.69
N ASP A 105 -3.43 -8.18 12.56
CA ASP A 105 -3.59 -8.90 11.30
C ASP A 105 -2.25 -9.12 10.56
N ILE A 106 -1.17 -8.40 10.91
CA ILE A 106 0.15 -8.47 10.25
C ILE A 106 0.66 -9.92 10.08
N PRO A 107 0.69 -10.77 11.14
CA PRO A 107 1.18 -12.14 10.99
C PRO A 107 0.40 -12.94 9.94
N GLY A 108 -0.91 -12.75 9.89
CA GLY A 108 -1.75 -13.43 8.91
C GLY A 108 -1.49 -12.98 7.47
N PHE A 109 -1.23 -11.68 7.24
CA PHE A 109 -0.83 -11.16 5.93
C PHE A 109 0.51 -11.74 5.48
N LEU A 110 1.50 -11.77 6.37
CA LEU A 110 2.83 -12.30 6.08
C LEU A 110 2.82 -13.81 5.86
N GLN A 111 2.03 -14.56 6.63
CA GLN A 111 1.85 -15.98 6.43
C GLN A 111 1.23 -16.30 5.06
N GLU A 112 0.20 -15.54 4.65
CA GLU A 112 -0.41 -15.72 3.34
C GLU A 112 0.56 -15.35 2.21
N ALA A 113 1.33 -14.26 2.35
CA ALA A 113 2.35 -13.87 1.38
C ALA A 113 3.49 -14.91 1.26
N SER A 114 3.90 -15.52 2.36
CA SER A 114 4.88 -16.62 2.33
C SER A 114 4.37 -17.85 1.58
N GLY A 115 3.07 -18.14 1.69
CA GLY A 115 2.44 -19.24 0.96
C GLY A 115 2.19 -18.94 -0.53
N TYR A 116 2.16 -17.67 -0.91
CA TYR A 116 1.90 -17.18 -2.27
C TYR A 116 2.87 -16.04 -2.63
N PRO A 117 4.16 -16.35 -2.81
CA PRO A 117 5.23 -15.35 -2.85
C PRO A 117 5.20 -14.42 -4.07
N ASP A 118 4.47 -14.76 -5.11
CA ASP A 118 4.33 -13.93 -6.31
C ASP A 118 3.04 -13.09 -6.33
N ASP A 119 2.15 -13.28 -5.36
CA ASP A 119 0.85 -12.62 -5.29
C ASP A 119 0.89 -11.38 -4.40
N VAL A 120 0.08 -10.36 -4.72
CA VAL A 120 -0.20 -9.26 -3.79
C VAL A 120 -1.29 -9.70 -2.83
N ILE A 121 -1.03 -9.58 -1.51
CA ILE A 121 -2.05 -9.77 -0.49
C ILE A 121 -2.65 -8.40 -0.15
N CYS A 122 -3.91 -8.22 -0.47
CA CYS A 122 -4.61 -6.94 -0.31
C CYS A 122 -5.63 -7.01 0.80
N GLY A 123 -5.57 -6.07 1.74
CA GLY A 123 -6.59 -5.89 2.77
C GLY A 123 -7.94 -5.56 2.15
N CYS A 124 -8.98 -6.27 2.59
CA CYS A 124 -10.37 -5.99 2.22
C CYS A 124 -11.11 -5.55 3.49
N PRO A 125 -11.33 -4.24 3.68
CA PRO A 125 -11.90 -3.71 4.89
C PRO A 125 -13.26 -4.29 5.24
N ILE A 126 -13.42 -4.75 6.47
CA ILE A 126 -14.71 -5.02 7.09
C ILE A 126 -15.08 -3.75 7.86
N TYR A 127 -16.09 -3.05 7.38
CA TYR A 127 -16.57 -1.83 8.00
C TYR A 127 -17.59 -2.12 9.08
N ASP A 128 -17.51 -1.38 10.16
CA ASP A 128 -18.56 -1.30 11.17
C ASP A 128 -19.54 -0.14 10.86
N THR A 129 -20.43 0.14 11.80
CA THR A 129 -21.43 1.21 11.65
C THR A 129 -20.87 2.63 11.73
N SER A 130 -19.58 2.81 12.08
CA SER A 130 -18.92 4.11 12.21
C SER A 130 -18.54 4.77 10.88
N VAL A 131 -18.57 4.00 9.78
CA VAL A 131 -18.15 4.48 8.46
C VAL A 131 -19.13 5.52 7.89
N PRO A 132 -18.66 6.73 7.53
CA PRO A 132 -19.50 7.72 6.85
C PRO A 132 -20.01 7.18 5.50
N LYS A 133 -21.33 7.19 5.29
CA LYS A 133 -21.97 6.68 4.05
C LYS A 133 -21.38 7.28 2.77
N ALA A 134 -21.04 8.58 2.78
CA ALA A 134 -20.45 9.25 1.62
C ALA A 134 -19.09 8.63 1.22
N ARG A 135 -18.24 8.28 2.21
CA ARG A 135 -16.97 7.56 1.95
C ARG A 135 -17.22 6.19 1.35
N LEU A 136 -18.20 5.49 1.87
CA LEU A 136 -18.56 4.16 1.37
C LEU A 136 -18.99 4.20 -0.09
N TYR A 137 -19.89 5.12 -0.46
CA TYR A 137 -20.35 5.28 -1.85
C TYR A 137 -19.20 5.71 -2.79
N GLY A 138 -18.34 6.65 -2.38
CA GLY A 138 -17.18 7.05 -3.16
C GLY A 138 -16.22 5.89 -3.41
N ARG A 139 -16.01 5.04 -2.40
CA ARG A 139 -15.19 3.85 -2.50
C ARG A 139 -15.77 2.83 -3.48
N TYR A 140 -17.07 2.56 -3.42
CA TYR A 140 -17.74 1.67 -4.38
C TYR A 140 -17.66 2.18 -5.80
N ALA A 141 -17.85 3.48 -6.03
CA ALA A 141 -17.68 4.07 -7.36
C ALA A 141 -16.28 3.82 -7.92
N THR A 142 -15.23 3.99 -7.07
CA THR A 142 -13.84 3.67 -7.44
C THR A 142 -13.68 2.18 -7.78
N HIS A 143 -14.26 1.27 -7.01
CA HIS A 143 -14.14 -0.17 -7.27
C HIS A 143 -14.77 -0.57 -8.61
N ILE A 144 -15.93 0.00 -8.98
CA ILE A 144 -16.54 -0.23 -10.28
C ILE A 144 -15.58 0.16 -11.40
N TRP A 145 -14.95 1.33 -11.31
CA TRP A 145 -13.95 1.74 -12.30
C TRP A 145 -12.73 0.82 -12.35
N VAL A 146 -12.25 0.34 -11.20
CA VAL A 146 -11.17 -0.65 -11.16
C VAL A 146 -11.56 -1.93 -11.86
N TRP A 147 -12.77 -2.46 -11.64
CA TRP A 147 -13.26 -3.67 -12.31
C TRP A 147 -13.38 -3.48 -13.83
N ILE A 148 -13.88 -2.33 -14.28
CA ILE A 148 -13.90 -1.99 -15.70
C ILE A 148 -12.47 -1.98 -16.25
N ASN A 149 -11.57 -1.23 -15.64
CA ASN A 149 -10.19 -1.05 -16.12
C ASN A 149 -9.36 -2.34 -16.08
N THR A 150 -9.65 -3.25 -15.18
CA THR A 150 -8.94 -4.55 -15.07
C THR A 150 -9.66 -5.69 -15.80
N LEU A 151 -10.88 -5.48 -16.29
CA LEU A 151 -11.77 -6.52 -16.82
C LEU A 151 -11.93 -7.69 -15.83
N SER A 152 -11.94 -7.40 -14.52
CA SER A 152 -11.89 -8.41 -13.46
C SER A 152 -12.51 -7.91 -12.17
N PHE A 153 -13.13 -8.80 -11.41
CA PHE A 153 -13.59 -8.58 -10.03
C PHE A 153 -12.58 -9.03 -8.97
N GLU A 154 -11.34 -9.35 -9.38
CA GLU A 154 -10.31 -9.89 -8.49
C GLU A 154 -9.89 -8.90 -7.41
N ILE A 155 -9.78 -7.60 -7.74
CA ILE A 155 -9.46 -6.55 -6.78
C ILE A 155 -10.76 -6.12 -6.10
N ARG A 156 -10.99 -6.58 -4.86
CA ARG A 156 -12.19 -6.22 -4.10
C ARG A 156 -12.08 -4.84 -3.46
N ASP A 157 -10.87 -4.47 -3.04
CA ASP A 157 -10.57 -3.15 -2.51
C ASP A 157 -9.25 -2.62 -3.05
N SER A 158 -9.31 -1.49 -3.75
CA SER A 158 -8.16 -0.83 -4.36
C SER A 158 -7.64 0.37 -3.57
N MET A 159 -8.25 0.70 -2.43
CA MET A 159 -7.96 1.91 -1.65
C MET A 159 -7.43 1.58 -0.24
N CYS A 160 -7.39 0.31 0.16
CA CYS A 160 -6.84 -0.11 1.43
C CYS A 160 -5.32 0.02 1.40
N GLY A 161 -4.73 0.73 2.34
CA GLY A 161 -3.27 0.88 2.48
C GLY A 161 -2.61 -0.23 3.30
N PHE A 162 -3.29 -1.35 3.53
CA PHE A 162 -2.74 -2.50 4.24
C PHE A 162 -2.58 -3.67 3.28
N ARG A 163 -1.33 -3.88 2.80
CA ARG A 163 -1.02 -4.84 1.74
C ARG A 163 0.36 -5.44 1.87
N VAL A 164 0.54 -6.67 1.35
CA VAL A 164 1.87 -7.22 1.11
C VAL A 164 2.14 -7.30 -0.39
N TYR A 165 3.30 -6.80 -0.78
CA TYR A 165 3.74 -6.75 -2.17
C TYR A 165 4.99 -7.60 -2.37
N PRO A 166 5.05 -8.47 -3.40
CA PRO A 166 6.30 -9.10 -3.85
C PRO A 166 7.18 -8.05 -4.53
N LEU A 167 8.34 -7.73 -3.93
CA LEU A 167 9.18 -6.61 -4.39
C LEU A 167 9.70 -6.78 -5.81
N ALA A 168 10.16 -7.98 -6.18
CA ALA A 168 10.75 -8.22 -7.50
C ALA A 168 9.81 -7.87 -8.65
N SER A 169 8.53 -8.22 -8.56
CA SER A 169 7.52 -7.89 -9.56
C SER A 169 7.01 -6.46 -9.41
N THR A 170 6.89 -5.96 -8.19
CA THR A 170 6.43 -4.60 -7.91
C THR A 170 7.41 -3.54 -8.40
N ILE A 171 8.72 -3.72 -8.21
CA ILE A 171 9.74 -2.80 -8.74
C ILE A 171 9.66 -2.74 -10.28
N LYS A 172 9.45 -3.87 -10.96
CA LYS A 172 9.23 -3.87 -12.42
C LYS A 172 7.98 -3.08 -12.83
N VAL A 173 6.94 -3.06 -12.01
CA VAL A 173 5.76 -2.21 -12.25
C VAL A 173 6.13 -0.75 -12.09
N LEU A 174 6.87 -0.38 -11.04
CA LEU A 174 7.32 0.99 -10.78
C LEU A 174 8.23 1.53 -11.90
N ASP A 175 9.19 0.72 -12.37
CA ASP A 175 10.18 1.13 -13.36
C ASP A 175 9.61 1.31 -14.77
N SER A 176 8.49 0.63 -15.05
CA SER A 176 7.88 0.65 -16.38
C SER A 176 6.71 1.61 -16.52
N ASN A 177 6.39 2.34 -15.45
CA ASN A 177 5.20 3.19 -15.43
C ASN A 177 5.44 4.46 -14.62
N GLU A 178 4.79 5.54 -15.02
CA GLU A 178 4.57 6.69 -14.16
C GLU A 178 3.37 6.41 -13.28
N ILE A 179 3.61 6.18 -11.99
CA ILE A 179 2.58 5.89 -10.99
C ILE A 179 2.28 7.15 -10.19
N GLY A 180 1.02 7.33 -9.83
CA GLY A 180 0.57 8.45 -9.02
C GLY A 180 1.31 8.52 -7.67
N LYS A 181 1.71 9.74 -7.28
CA LYS A 181 2.49 9.95 -6.05
C LYS A 181 1.63 10.34 -4.83
N ARG A 182 0.35 10.60 -5.02
CA ARG A 182 -0.57 11.07 -3.97
C ARG A 182 -1.57 9.96 -3.59
N MET A 183 -2.82 10.32 -3.32
CA MET A 183 -3.87 9.37 -2.93
C MET A 183 -4.36 8.45 -4.06
N ASP A 184 -3.98 8.73 -5.28
CA ASP A 184 -4.18 7.89 -6.46
C ASP A 184 -3.24 6.67 -6.51
N PHE A 185 -2.13 6.67 -5.77
CA PHE A 185 -1.14 5.60 -5.74
C PHE A 185 -1.74 4.21 -5.49
N ASP A 186 -2.54 4.09 -4.44
CA ASP A 186 -3.07 2.78 -4.00
C ASP A 186 -3.91 2.10 -5.07
N ILE A 187 -4.60 2.88 -5.90
CA ILE A 187 -5.41 2.38 -7.02
C ILE A 187 -4.51 2.11 -8.22
N ASP A 188 -3.60 3.04 -8.54
CA ASP A 188 -2.72 2.97 -9.70
C ASP A 188 -1.85 1.72 -9.66
N ILE A 189 -1.15 1.49 -8.55
CA ILE A 189 -0.26 0.34 -8.39
C ILE A 189 -1.02 -0.99 -8.52
N MET A 190 -2.25 -1.08 -7.98
CA MET A 190 -3.06 -2.30 -8.03
C MET A 190 -3.52 -2.62 -9.45
N VAL A 191 -4.03 -1.62 -10.19
CA VAL A 191 -4.48 -1.81 -11.58
C VAL A 191 -3.31 -2.24 -12.46
N ARG A 192 -2.14 -1.58 -12.34
CA ARG A 192 -0.96 -1.92 -13.15
C ARG A 192 -0.35 -3.26 -12.78
N SER A 193 -0.34 -3.63 -11.50
CA SER A 193 0.07 -4.96 -11.05
C SER A 193 -0.80 -6.03 -11.67
N HIS A 194 -2.12 -5.85 -11.65
CA HIS A 194 -3.06 -6.77 -12.28
C HIS A 194 -2.85 -6.87 -13.81
N TRP A 195 -2.62 -5.74 -14.51
CA TRP A 195 -2.32 -5.74 -15.95
C TRP A 195 -1.02 -6.47 -16.29
N ARG A 196 -0.08 -6.54 -15.36
CA ARG A 196 1.15 -7.34 -15.51
C ARG A 196 0.99 -8.82 -15.17
N GLY A 197 -0.21 -9.23 -14.78
CA GLY A 197 -0.50 -10.60 -14.46
C GLY A 197 -0.22 -10.96 -12.99
N ILE A 198 0.13 -10.03 -12.13
CA ILE A 198 0.27 -10.29 -10.70
C ILE A 198 -1.13 -10.57 -10.14
N ARG A 199 -1.29 -11.70 -9.45
CA ARG A 199 -2.55 -12.09 -8.81
C ARG A 199 -2.76 -11.27 -7.54
N VAL A 200 -4.03 -10.96 -7.23
CA VAL A 200 -4.41 -10.26 -6.01
C VAL A 200 -5.25 -11.18 -5.13
N ARG A 201 -4.78 -11.43 -3.91
CA ARG A 201 -5.53 -12.13 -2.87
C ARG A 201 -6.14 -11.13 -1.91
N ASN A 202 -7.41 -11.29 -1.63
CA ASN A 202 -8.14 -10.36 -0.77
C ASN A 202 -8.27 -10.98 0.63
N ARG A 203 -7.65 -10.34 1.62
CA ARG A 203 -7.70 -10.75 3.01
C ARG A 203 -8.62 -9.82 3.80
N PRO A 204 -9.67 -10.33 4.47
CA PRO A 204 -10.49 -9.50 5.34
C PRO A 204 -9.65 -8.89 6.46
N THR A 205 -9.83 -7.59 6.73
CA THR A 205 -9.18 -6.87 7.84
C THR A 205 -10.13 -5.86 8.44
N ARG A 206 -10.04 -5.62 9.73
CA ARG A 206 -10.87 -4.61 10.40
C ARG A 206 -10.27 -3.23 10.16
N VAL A 207 -11.12 -2.27 9.88
CA VAL A 207 -10.75 -0.86 9.78
C VAL A 207 -11.58 -0.08 10.77
N ILE A 208 -10.90 0.65 11.65
CA ILE A 208 -11.50 1.49 12.66
C ILE A 208 -11.22 2.94 12.26
N TYR A 209 -12.24 3.79 12.30
CA TYR A 209 -12.07 5.22 12.07
C TYR A 209 -11.92 5.92 13.44
N PRO A 210 -10.69 6.37 13.83
CA PRO A 210 -10.52 7.12 15.05
C PRO A 210 -11.30 8.44 14.99
N GLU A 211 -11.97 8.83 16.07
CA GLU A 211 -12.72 10.09 16.15
C GLU A 211 -11.81 11.31 15.93
N ASP A 212 -10.55 11.23 16.38
CA ASP A 212 -9.52 12.27 16.25
C ASP A 212 -8.64 12.09 14.99
N GLY A 213 -9.04 11.25 14.05
CA GLY A 213 -8.23 10.91 12.88
C GLY A 213 -8.06 12.09 11.92
N VAL A 214 -6.81 12.53 11.69
CA VAL A 214 -6.47 13.55 10.68
C VAL A 214 -6.37 12.87 9.31
N SER A 215 -7.21 13.30 8.36
CA SER A 215 -7.17 12.83 6.98
C SER A 215 -6.53 13.90 6.10
N HIS A 216 -5.48 13.53 5.38
CA HIS A 216 -4.84 14.39 4.37
C HIS A 216 -5.49 14.30 2.98
N PHE A 217 -6.65 13.64 2.88
CA PHE A 217 -7.40 13.52 1.63
C PHE A 217 -8.09 14.85 1.28
N ASP A 218 -7.67 15.49 0.18
CA ASP A 218 -8.34 16.66 -0.40
C ASP A 218 -9.47 16.18 -1.31
N ALA A 219 -10.71 16.34 -0.84
CA ALA A 219 -11.89 15.82 -1.52
C ALA A 219 -12.04 16.29 -2.97
N PHE A 220 -11.62 17.51 -3.31
CA PHE A 220 -11.70 17.99 -4.69
C PHE A 220 -10.49 17.56 -5.52
N ARG A 221 -9.30 17.88 -5.07
CA ARG A 221 -8.06 17.63 -5.84
C ARG A 221 -7.80 16.15 -6.04
N ASP A 222 -7.99 15.33 -5.01
CA ASP A 222 -7.72 13.90 -5.10
C ASP A 222 -8.80 13.18 -5.93
N ASN A 223 -10.09 13.57 -5.82
CA ASN A 223 -11.12 13.01 -6.70
C ASN A 223 -10.88 13.39 -8.17
N VAL A 224 -10.41 14.60 -8.47
CA VAL A 224 -10.04 14.99 -9.84
C VAL A 224 -8.85 14.14 -10.35
N ARG A 225 -7.82 13.90 -9.53
CA ARG A 225 -6.69 13.04 -9.89
C ARG A 225 -7.13 11.61 -10.16
N ILE A 226 -7.91 11.02 -9.24
CA ILE A 226 -8.42 9.66 -9.35
C ILE A 226 -9.30 9.52 -10.61
N SER A 227 -10.16 10.51 -10.89
CA SER A 227 -11.00 10.50 -12.09
C SER A 227 -10.18 10.56 -13.38
N LYS A 228 -9.16 11.44 -13.44
CA LYS A 228 -8.24 11.51 -14.58
C LYS A 228 -7.46 10.21 -14.78
N MET A 229 -7.02 9.60 -13.69
CA MET A 229 -6.34 8.30 -13.71
C MET A 229 -7.25 7.21 -14.26
N HIS A 230 -8.50 7.10 -13.78
CA HIS A 230 -9.45 6.11 -14.30
C HIS A 230 -9.77 6.32 -15.77
N ALA A 231 -9.93 7.57 -16.23
CA ALA A 231 -10.12 7.88 -17.64
C ALA A 231 -8.91 7.43 -18.48
N LYS A 232 -7.67 7.74 -18.04
CA LYS A 232 -6.44 7.27 -18.69
C LYS A 232 -6.40 5.74 -18.75
N PHE A 233 -6.73 5.06 -17.66
CA PHE A 233 -6.76 3.60 -17.61
C PHE A 233 -7.81 2.99 -18.53
N PHE A 234 -8.97 3.61 -18.63
CA PHE A 234 -10.02 3.15 -19.53
C PHE A 234 -9.56 3.14 -20.99
N PHE A 235 -8.90 4.21 -21.46
CA PHE A 235 -8.37 4.24 -22.81
C PHE A 235 -7.21 3.25 -23.02
N ILE A 236 -6.32 3.09 -22.03
CA ILE A 236 -5.26 2.07 -22.09
C ILE A 236 -5.89 0.66 -22.17
N MET A 237 -6.88 0.38 -21.35
CA MET A 237 -7.58 -0.89 -21.33
C MET A 237 -8.22 -1.20 -22.69
N LEU A 238 -8.90 -0.23 -23.30
CA LEU A 238 -9.49 -0.39 -24.63
C LEU A 238 -8.47 -0.76 -25.72
N LEU A 239 -7.23 -0.28 -25.59
CA LEU A 239 -6.15 -0.59 -26.53
C LEU A 239 -5.43 -1.91 -26.22
N THR A 240 -5.46 -2.37 -24.95
CA THR A 240 -4.65 -3.48 -24.47
C THR A 240 -5.44 -4.67 -23.92
N TRP A 241 -6.77 -4.65 -24.00
CA TRP A 241 -7.64 -5.68 -23.44
C TRP A 241 -7.27 -7.13 -23.82
N PRO A 242 -6.85 -7.44 -25.09
CA PRO A 242 -6.50 -8.81 -25.42
C PRO A 242 -5.27 -9.27 -24.64
N ALA A 243 -4.27 -8.38 -24.49
CA ALA A 243 -3.06 -8.68 -23.71
C ALA A 243 -3.36 -8.83 -22.21
N ILE A 244 -4.29 -8.04 -21.67
CA ILE A 244 -4.73 -8.15 -20.27
C ILE A 244 -5.36 -9.53 -20.03
N LEU A 245 -6.29 -9.96 -20.91
CA LEU A 245 -6.93 -11.27 -20.80
C LEU A 245 -5.95 -12.41 -21.00
N LEU A 246 -5.05 -12.33 -21.98
CA LEU A 246 -4.05 -13.35 -22.25
C LEU A 246 -3.12 -13.58 -21.05
N ARG A 247 -2.58 -12.51 -20.47
CA ARG A 247 -1.73 -12.59 -19.27
C ARG A 247 -2.47 -13.21 -18.08
N ARG A 248 -3.78 -12.94 -17.96
CA ARG A 248 -4.61 -13.55 -16.91
C ARG A 248 -4.74 -15.05 -17.09
N LEU A 249 -4.88 -15.54 -18.33
CA LEU A 249 -4.95 -16.96 -18.63
C LEU A 249 -3.61 -17.70 -18.44
N GLN A 250 -2.50 -16.97 -18.51
CA GLN A 250 -1.13 -17.52 -18.35
C GLN A 250 -0.64 -17.51 -16.91
N ARG A 251 -1.45 -17.06 -15.95
CA ARG A 251 -1.10 -17.09 -14.52
C ARG A 251 -0.99 -18.56 -14.04
N PRO A 252 0.05 -18.88 -13.26
CA PRO A 252 0.23 -20.22 -12.69
C PRO A 252 -0.88 -20.57 -11.67
#